data_e4391f3ce21a2a1db26c9a62d1cc32b9
#
_entry.id   e4391f3ce21a2a1db26c9a62d1cc32b9
#
_cell.length_a   1.000
_cell.length_b   1.000
_cell.length_c   1.000
_cell.angle_alpha   90.00
_cell.angle_beta   90.00
_cell.angle_gamma   90.00
#
_symmetry.space_group_name_H-M   'P 1'
#
loop_
_entity.id
_entity.type
_entity.pdbx_description
1 polymer ?
#
loop_
_entity_poly.entity_id
_entity_poly.type
_entity_poly.pdbx_seq_one_letter_code
_entity_poly.pdbx_strand_id
1 'polypeptide(L)'
;MPSKKRATSISLQPLDALFGTNEETNNGICEIEIGSLHPFPNHPFQVKDDKKMEELSESITQYGVLVPGIVRLRESGGYELVAGHRRKRACELAGLEKMPVIIKDLTDDEATVIMVDSNIQREELLISEKAFAYKMKYEALKRQGKRSDLTSCQVGKKLAAEEVSQNTGDSSRQILRYIHLTELITELLELADEKKLPFNTAVEVSYLRSEEQQILLQYMSNHNMVPSMKQAKELKQIAKEQMLTYSEIDQICMNESTEKVQVQIPAKKLKQYFPESYSKAQMEEVIFMLLASWAEKQ
;
A
#
# COMPACT_ATOMS: atom_id res chain seq x y z
N MET A 1 26.95 25.84 24.23
CA MET A 1 26.16 24.75 24.89
C MET A 1 25.27 24.10 23.85
N PRO A 2 25.42 22.84 23.48
CA PRO A 2 24.59 22.17 22.48
C PRO A 2 23.28 21.67 23.12
N SER A 3 22.15 22.02 22.49
CA SER A 3 20.81 21.63 22.92
C SER A 3 20.60 20.12 22.71
N LYS A 4 20.27 19.40 23.76
CA LYS A 4 19.87 17.99 23.75
C LYS A 4 18.55 17.85 22.99
N LYS A 5 18.57 17.19 21.82
CA LYS A 5 17.37 16.67 21.19
C LYS A 5 16.72 15.63 22.11
N ARG A 6 15.50 15.89 22.59
CA ARG A 6 14.67 14.93 23.29
C ARG A 6 14.29 13.82 22.30
N ALA A 7 14.66 12.60 22.63
CA ALA A 7 14.12 11.40 21.99
C ALA A 7 12.61 11.36 22.26
N THR A 8 11.80 11.39 21.23
CA THR A 8 10.37 11.11 21.30
C THR A 8 10.21 9.65 21.64
N SER A 9 9.73 9.35 22.85
CA SER A 9 9.32 8.01 23.24
C SER A 9 8.16 7.58 22.34
N ILE A 10 8.38 6.51 21.56
CA ILE A 10 7.31 5.79 20.88
C ILE A 10 6.49 5.15 21.98
N SER A 11 5.32 5.68 22.28
CA SER A 11 4.33 5.06 23.13
C SER A 11 3.72 3.91 22.33
N LEU A 12 4.23 2.71 22.51
CA LEU A 12 3.51 1.49 22.16
C LEU A 12 2.27 1.46 23.05
N GLN A 13 1.10 1.56 22.45
CA GLN A 13 -0.14 1.31 23.21
C GLN A 13 -0.05 -0.11 23.76
N PRO A 14 -0.33 -0.31 25.06
CA PRO A 14 -0.32 -1.65 25.65
C PRO A 14 -1.29 -2.56 24.90
N LEU A 15 -0.95 -3.83 24.75
CA LEU A 15 -1.82 -4.86 24.16
C LEU A 15 -3.21 -4.87 24.82
N ASP A 16 -3.29 -4.49 26.09
CA ASP A 16 -4.52 -4.36 26.87
C ASP A 16 -5.52 -3.32 26.29
N ALA A 17 -5.04 -2.27 25.59
CA ALA A 17 -5.91 -1.29 24.94
C ALA A 17 -6.60 -1.86 23.68
N LEU A 18 -5.98 -2.84 23.03
CA LEU A 18 -6.55 -3.61 21.91
C LEU A 18 -7.55 -4.67 22.39
N PHE A 19 -7.37 -5.18 23.59
CA PHE A 19 -8.19 -6.23 24.17
C PHE A 19 -9.25 -5.74 25.17
N GLY A 20 -9.31 -4.42 25.42
CA GLY A 20 -10.34 -3.69 26.18
C GLY A 20 -10.88 -4.44 27.40
N THR A 21 -10.19 -4.31 28.55
CA THR A 21 -10.69 -4.80 29.85
C THR A 21 -11.78 -3.87 30.41
N ASN A 22 -12.93 -3.81 29.75
CA ASN A 22 -14.15 -3.27 30.39
C ASN A 22 -14.95 -4.45 30.93
N GLU A 23 -15.15 -4.47 32.22
CA GLU A 23 -15.63 -5.59 33.07
C GLU A 23 -17.09 -6.02 32.87
N GLU A 24 -17.80 -5.62 31.81
CA GLU A 24 -19.24 -5.96 31.64
C GLU A 24 -19.63 -6.69 30.35
N THR A 25 -18.69 -7.01 29.45
CA THR A 25 -18.97 -7.94 28.36
C THR A 25 -18.16 -9.21 28.56
N ASN A 26 -18.79 -10.35 28.44
CA ASN A 26 -18.27 -11.71 28.63
C ASN A 26 -17.02 -11.97 27.74
N ASN A 27 -15.88 -11.33 28.06
CA ASN A 27 -14.61 -11.40 27.35
C ASN A 27 -13.82 -12.69 27.71
N GLY A 28 -14.53 -13.80 27.98
CA GLY A 28 -13.92 -15.09 28.18
C GLY A 28 -13.29 -15.62 26.89
N ILE A 29 -12.08 -16.16 26.99
CA ILE A 29 -11.51 -16.98 25.90
C ILE A 29 -12.32 -18.25 25.82
N CYS A 30 -12.86 -18.57 24.63
CA CYS A 30 -13.66 -19.78 24.36
C CYS A 30 -12.92 -20.66 23.36
N GLU A 31 -12.98 -21.97 23.55
CA GLU A 31 -12.52 -22.95 22.57
C GLU A 31 -13.62 -23.21 21.55
N ILE A 32 -13.42 -22.83 20.30
CA ILE A 32 -14.37 -23.00 19.20
C ILE A 32 -13.81 -23.98 18.17
N GLU A 33 -14.68 -24.86 17.67
CA GLU A 33 -14.34 -25.77 16.57
C GLU A 33 -13.90 -25.01 15.32
N ILE A 34 -12.77 -25.38 14.75
CA ILE A 34 -12.17 -24.70 13.57
C ILE A 34 -13.13 -24.72 12.39
N GLY A 35 -13.93 -25.79 12.24
CA GLY A 35 -14.96 -25.91 11.21
C GLY A 35 -16.09 -24.89 11.33
N SER A 36 -16.34 -24.34 12.53
CA SER A 36 -17.33 -23.31 12.79
C SER A 36 -16.79 -21.88 12.58
N LEU A 37 -15.48 -21.73 12.31
CA LEU A 37 -14.83 -20.45 12.05
C LEU A 37 -14.82 -20.15 10.55
N HIS A 38 -15.65 -19.24 10.12
CA HIS A 38 -15.75 -18.82 8.71
C HIS A 38 -14.83 -17.63 8.42
N PRO A 39 -14.25 -17.55 7.21
CA PRO A 39 -13.39 -16.42 6.84
C PRO A 39 -14.18 -15.11 6.77
N PHE A 40 -13.48 -13.99 7.03
CA PHE A 40 -14.03 -12.65 6.84
C PHE A 40 -14.34 -12.40 5.35
N PRO A 41 -15.50 -11.83 4.98
CA PRO A 41 -15.85 -11.56 3.60
C PRO A 41 -14.84 -10.59 2.95
N ASN A 42 -14.46 -10.89 1.71
CA ASN A 42 -13.54 -10.05 0.93
C ASN A 42 -12.23 -9.75 1.67
N HIS A 43 -11.74 -10.69 2.48
CA HIS A 43 -10.49 -10.53 3.23
C HIS A 43 -9.32 -10.26 2.27
N PRO A 44 -8.68 -9.08 2.31
CA PRO A 44 -7.70 -8.69 1.31
C PRO A 44 -6.34 -9.37 1.47
N PHE A 45 -6.04 -9.88 2.67
CA PHE A 45 -4.74 -10.44 2.99
C PHE A 45 -4.69 -11.94 2.72
N GLN A 46 -3.71 -12.37 1.95
CA GLN A 46 -3.51 -13.78 1.63
C GLN A 46 -2.94 -14.54 2.83
N VAL A 47 -3.44 -15.75 3.04
CA VAL A 47 -2.86 -16.72 3.97
C VAL A 47 -2.05 -17.70 3.13
N LYS A 48 -0.72 -17.58 3.17
CA LYS A 48 0.22 -18.43 2.42
C LYS A 48 0.77 -19.51 3.32
N ASP A 49 0.87 -20.73 2.80
CA ASP A 49 1.56 -21.85 3.43
C ASP A 49 3.07 -21.71 3.10
N ASP A 50 3.72 -20.75 3.74
CA ASP A 50 5.13 -20.41 3.63
C ASP A 50 5.92 -20.99 4.83
N LYS A 51 7.23 -20.88 4.80
CA LYS A 51 8.10 -21.35 5.90
C LYS A 51 7.71 -20.75 7.27
N LYS A 52 7.27 -19.48 7.30
CA LYS A 52 6.77 -18.84 8.52
C LYS A 52 5.46 -19.46 9.01
N MET A 53 4.66 -20.07 8.12
CA MET A 53 3.46 -20.82 8.47
C MET A 53 3.82 -22.17 9.07
N GLU A 54 4.84 -22.86 8.54
CA GLU A 54 5.34 -24.13 9.09
C GLU A 54 5.86 -23.89 10.50
N GLU A 55 6.73 -22.88 10.71
CA GLU A 55 7.25 -22.48 12.02
C GLU A 55 6.11 -22.14 13.01
N LEU A 56 5.06 -21.47 12.56
CA LEU A 56 3.88 -21.16 13.37
C LEU A 56 3.11 -22.43 13.74
N SER A 57 2.94 -23.37 12.80
CA SER A 57 2.26 -24.64 13.04
C SER A 57 3.03 -25.51 14.05
N GLU A 58 4.36 -25.58 13.93
CA GLU A 58 5.23 -26.27 14.91
C GLU A 58 5.11 -25.65 16.29
N SER A 59 5.15 -24.33 16.38
CA SER A 59 4.97 -23.59 17.64
C SER A 59 3.61 -23.88 18.28
N ILE A 60 2.54 -23.90 17.47
CA ILE A 60 1.19 -24.20 17.94
C ILE A 60 1.09 -25.66 18.41
N THR A 61 1.74 -26.60 17.74
CA THR A 61 1.80 -28.00 18.15
C THR A 61 2.49 -28.16 19.51
N GLN A 62 3.54 -27.37 19.75
CA GLN A 62 4.32 -27.47 20.99
C GLN A 62 3.70 -26.71 22.17
N TYR A 63 3.18 -25.52 21.95
CA TYR A 63 2.77 -24.58 23.02
C TYR A 63 1.28 -24.24 22.99
N GLY A 64 0.53 -24.73 21.99
CA GLY A 64 -0.84 -24.28 21.73
C GLY A 64 -0.91 -22.86 21.16
N VAL A 65 -2.12 -22.35 21.01
CA VAL A 65 -2.36 -20.99 20.52
C VAL A 65 -2.26 -20.01 21.69
N LEU A 66 -1.15 -19.29 21.79
CA LEU A 66 -0.87 -18.36 22.91
C LEU A 66 -1.72 -17.08 22.84
N VAL A 67 -2.06 -16.61 21.65
CA VAL A 67 -2.88 -15.41 21.45
C VAL A 67 -4.20 -15.83 20.78
N PRO A 68 -5.37 -15.61 21.41
CA PRO A 68 -6.64 -16.05 20.87
C PRO A 68 -7.01 -15.27 19.58
N GLY A 69 -7.81 -15.91 18.71
CA GLY A 69 -8.45 -15.23 17.58
C GLY A 69 -9.53 -14.26 18.05
N ILE A 70 -9.97 -13.34 17.19
CA ILE A 70 -11.14 -12.50 17.42
C ILE A 70 -12.22 -12.94 16.44
N VAL A 71 -13.40 -13.21 16.96
CA VAL A 71 -14.55 -13.65 16.17
C VAL A 71 -15.80 -12.87 16.55
N ARG A 72 -16.77 -12.83 15.64
CA ARG A 72 -18.14 -12.38 15.93
C ARG A 72 -19.16 -13.42 15.50
N LEU A 73 -20.36 -13.35 16.08
CA LEU A 73 -21.47 -14.22 15.69
C LEU A 73 -21.93 -13.90 14.26
N ARG A 74 -22.31 -14.92 13.50
CA ARG A 74 -22.94 -14.79 12.18
C ARG A 74 -24.42 -15.03 12.27
N GLU A 75 -25.21 -14.26 11.55
CA GLU A 75 -26.66 -14.48 11.44
C GLU A 75 -27.00 -15.86 10.85
N SER A 76 -26.15 -16.38 9.95
CA SER A 76 -26.30 -17.69 9.31
C SER A 76 -25.79 -18.87 10.16
N GLY A 77 -25.41 -18.63 11.40
CA GLY A 77 -24.80 -19.59 12.32
C GLY A 77 -23.28 -19.69 12.20
N GLY A 78 -22.64 -20.18 13.26
CA GLY A 78 -21.18 -20.18 13.40
C GLY A 78 -20.60 -18.82 13.69
N TYR A 79 -19.29 -18.68 13.49
CA TYR A 79 -18.54 -17.48 13.83
C TYR A 79 -17.76 -16.96 12.61
N GLU A 80 -17.69 -15.65 12.48
CA GLU A 80 -16.85 -14.99 11.49
C GLU A 80 -15.51 -14.62 12.14
N LEU A 81 -14.42 -15.07 11.53
CA LEU A 81 -13.08 -14.81 12.03
C LEU A 81 -12.63 -13.41 11.59
N VAL A 82 -12.60 -12.46 12.53
CA VAL A 82 -12.17 -11.06 12.28
C VAL A 82 -10.65 -10.95 12.31
N ALA A 83 -9.98 -11.61 13.27
CA ALA A 83 -8.52 -11.63 13.36
C ALA A 83 -8.00 -13.02 13.77
N GLY A 84 -6.89 -13.44 13.16
CA GLY A 84 -6.24 -14.72 13.47
C GLY A 84 -6.30 -15.75 12.35
N HIS A 85 -6.51 -15.37 11.09
CA HIS A 85 -6.58 -16.26 9.93
C HIS A 85 -5.35 -17.17 9.77
N ARG A 86 -4.13 -16.64 9.99
CA ARG A 86 -2.91 -17.45 9.97
C ARG A 86 -2.86 -18.45 11.12
N ARG A 87 -3.34 -18.08 12.31
CA ARG A 87 -3.42 -19.00 13.47
C ARG A 87 -4.43 -20.11 13.21
N LYS A 88 -5.60 -19.79 12.65
CA LYS A 88 -6.56 -20.79 12.21
C LYS A 88 -5.91 -21.78 11.24
N ARG A 89 -5.24 -21.28 10.19
CA ARG A 89 -4.56 -22.13 9.21
C ARG A 89 -3.47 -22.99 9.83
N ALA A 90 -2.67 -22.44 10.74
CA ALA A 90 -1.64 -23.18 11.44
C ALA A 90 -2.23 -24.26 12.38
N CYS A 91 -3.39 -24.01 13.03
CA CYS A 91 -4.12 -25.03 13.79
C CYS A 91 -4.62 -26.18 12.88
N GLU A 92 -5.14 -25.86 11.69
CA GLU A 92 -5.53 -26.87 10.70
C GLU A 92 -4.34 -27.76 10.30
N LEU A 93 -3.18 -27.15 10.02
CA LEU A 93 -1.93 -27.86 9.68
C LEU A 93 -1.40 -28.69 10.86
N ALA A 94 -1.56 -28.21 12.09
CA ALA A 94 -1.20 -28.93 13.33
C ALA A 94 -2.20 -30.04 13.69
N GLY A 95 -3.30 -30.19 12.95
CA GLY A 95 -4.33 -31.21 13.21
C GLY A 95 -5.18 -30.94 14.46
N LEU A 96 -5.29 -29.70 14.91
CA LEU A 96 -6.13 -29.31 16.04
C LEU A 96 -7.60 -29.18 15.58
N GLU A 97 -8.53 -29.62 16.42
CA GLU A 97 -9.96 -29.51 16.16
C GLU A 97 -10.55 -28.17 16.63
N LYS A 98 -9.92 -27.54 17.62
CA LYS A 98 -10.40 -26.30 18.25
C LYS A 98 -9.31 -25.23 18.30
N MET A 99 -9.77 -23.98 18.37
CA MET A 99 -8.90 -22.81 18.50
C MET A 99 -9.47 -21.87 19.57
N PRO A 100 -8.62 -21.32 20.45
CA PRO A 100 -9.05 -20.31 21.39
C PRO A 100 -9.38 -18.99 20.69
N VAL A 101 -10.53 -18.42 21.00
CA VAL A 101 -11.04 -17.17 20.43
C VAL A 101 -11.70 -16.31 21.49
N ILE A 102 -11.77 -15.01 21.21
CA ILE A 102 -12.58 -14.04 21.94
C ILE A 102 -13.77 -13.68 21.06
N ILE A 103 -14.97 -13.90 21.58
CA ILE A 103 -16.22 -13.52 20.90
C ILE A 103 -16.48 -12.05 21.20
N LYS A 104 -16.61 -11.22 20.16
CA LYS A 104 -16.98 -9.82 20.30
C LYS A 104 -18.27 -9.52 19.54
N ASP A 105 -19.10 -8.68 20.12
CA ASP A 105 -20.24 -8.09 19.41
C ASP A 105 -19.76 -6.89 18.61
N LEU A 106 -19.65 -7.05 17.29
CA LEU A 106 -19.05 -6.08 16.37
C LEU A 106 -19.96 -5.85 15.17
N THR A 107 -20.17 -4.60 14.85
CA THR A 107 -20.78 -4.21 13.56
C THR A 107 -19.83 -4.56 12.40
N ASP A 108 -20.33 -4.55 11.16
CA ASP A 108 -19.51 -4.81 9.96
C ASP A 108 -18.35 -3.81 9.82
N ASP A 109 -18.62 -2.54 10.16
CA ASP A 109 -17.61 -1.49 10.05
C ASP A 109 -16.51 -1.65 11.12
N GLU A 110 -16.88 -1.97 12.37
CA GLU A 110 -15.91 -2.23 13.45
C GLU A 110 -15.08 -3.48 13.18
N ALA A 111 -15.71 -4.55 12.73
CA ALA A 111 -15.03 -5.78 12.35
C ALA A 111 -14.03 -5.53 11.20
N THR A 112 -14.43 -4.72 10.20
CA THR A 112 -13.53 -4.33 9.10
C THR A 112 -12.32 -3.55 9.60
N VAL A 113 -12.51 -2.58 10.49
CA VAL A 113 -11.41 -1.79 11.06
C VAL A 113 -10.44 -2.69 11.83
N ILE A 114 -10.94 -3.57 12.71
CA ILE A 114 -10.12 -4.49 13.50
C ILE A 114 -9.37 -5.46 12.58
N MET A 115 -10.03 -6.01 11.56
CA MET A 115 -9.41 -6.93 10.58
C MET A 115 -8.25 -6.24 9.87
N VAL A 116 -8.42 -5.00 9.38
CA VAL A 116 -7.35 -4.26 8.72
C VAL A 116 -6.22 -3.94 9.68
N ASP A 117 -6.53 -3.38 10.87
CA ASP A 117 -5.50 -2.95 11.82
C ASP A 117 -4.64 -4.12 12.34
N SER A 118 -5.23 -5.30 12.50
CA SER A 118 -4.50 -6.51 12.90
C SER A 118 -3.54 -7.06 11.84
N ASN A 119 -3.66 -6.62 10.58
CA ASN A 119 -2.87 -7.15 9.47
C ASN A 119 -1.96 -6.11 8.81
N ILE A 120 -2.31 -4.81 8.85
CA ILE A 120 -1.59 -3.77 8.10
C ILE A 120 -0.14 -3.55 8.57
N GLN A 121 0.19 -4.00 9.77
CA GLN A 121 1.52 -3.92 10.38
C GLN A 121 2.48 -5.02 9.89
N ARG A 122 2.03 -5.93 9.02
CA ARG A 122 2.91 -6.98 8.48
C ARG A 122 3.95 -6.37 7.54
N GLU A 123 5.20 -6.82 7.66
CA GLU A 123 6.33 -6.30 6.88
C GLU A 123 6.24 -6.60 5.37
N GLU A 124 5.60 -7.72 5.00
CA GLU A 124 5.59 -8.24 3.62
C GLU A 124 4.17 -8.23 3.04
N LEU A 125 3.53 -7.06 3.01
CA LEU A 125 2.24 -6.90 2.31
C LEU A 125 2.45 -6.57 0.84
N LEU A 126 1.66 -7.22 -0.03
CA LEU A 126 1.56 -6.84 -1.42
C LEU A 126 0.96 -5.43 -1.56
N ILE A 127 1.26 -4.77 -2.67
CA ILE A 127 0.71 -3.44 -2.98
C ILE A 127 -0.81 -3.53 -3.07
N SER A 128 -1.34 -4.59 -3.71
CA SER A 128 -2.76 -4.88 -3.83
C SER A 128 -3.43 -5.10 -2.47
N GLU A 129 -2.83 -5.92 -1.60
CA GLU A 129 -3.35 -6.17 -0.24
C GLU A 129 -3.49 -4.87 0.55
N LYS A 130 -2.47 -4.01 0.49
CA LYS A 130 -2.46 -2.69 1.14
C LYS A 130 -3.53 -1.76 0.55
N ALA A 131 -3.69 -1.77 -0.77
CA ALA A 131 -4.67 -0.95 -1.47
C ALA A 131 -6.11 -1.31 -1.08
N PHE A 132 -6.47 -2.60 -1.13
CA PHE A 132 -7.79 -3.06 -0.74
C PHE A 132 -8.05 -2.90 0.76
N ALA A 133 -7.07 -3.18 1.62
CA ALA A 133 -7.18 -2.98 3.06
C ALA A 133 -7.47 -1.51 3.41
N TYR A 134 -6.74 -0.58 2.82
CA TYR A 134 -6.98 0.85 3.02
C TYR A 134 -8.34 1.29 2.49
N LYS A 135 -8.76 0.79 1.33
CA LYS A 135 -10.10 1.07 0.78
C LYS A 135 -11.19 0.61 1.74
N MET A 136 -11.11 -0.64 2.22
CA MET A 136 -12.09 -1.21 3.15
C MET A 136 -12.18 -0.41 4.44
N LYS A 137 -11.05 -0.12 5.09
CA LYS A 137 -11.01 0.68 6.33
C LYS A 137 -11.52 2.11 6.10
N TYR A 138 -11.10 2.76 5.03
CA TYR A 138 -11.54 4.11 4.67
C TYR A 138 -13.05 4.18 4.47
N GLU A 139 -13.65 3.19 3.77
CA GLU A 139 -15.08 3.13 3.55
C GLU A 139 -15.87 2.82 4.83
N ALA A 140 -15.35 1.94 5.69
CA ALA A 140 -15.94 1.66 7.01
C ALA A 140 -15.99 2.93 7.87
N LEU A 141 -14.89 3.64 8.04
CA LEU A 141 -14.81 4.89 8.80
C LEU A 141 -15.71 5.98 8.22
N LYS A 142 -15.78 6.07 6.90
CA LYS A 142 -16.67 7.02 6.22
C LYS A 142 -18.15 6.72 6.48
N ARG A 143 -18.56 5.45 6.61
CA ARG A 143 -19.93 5.06 6.98
C ARG A 143 -20.22 5.39 8.44
N GLN A 144 -19.28 5.14 9.35
CA GLN A 144 -19.39 5.50 10.76
C GLN A 144 -19.52 7.02 10.94
N GLY A 145 -18.68 7.82 10.25
CA GLY A 145 -18.75 9.29 10.30
C GLY A 145 -20.05 9.89 9.77
N LYS A 146 -20.74 9.22 8.83
CA LYS A 146 -22.07 9.64 8.36
C LYS A 146 -23.18 9.43 9.39
N ARG A 147 -23.04 8.45 10.29
CA ARG A 147 -24.00 8.19 11.37
C ARG A 147 -23.93 9.23 12.48
N SER A 148 -22.85 9.99 12.57
CA SER A 148 -22.63 11.03 13.58
C SER A 148 -22.90 12.46 13.10
N ASP A 149 -23.83 12.68 12.17
CA ASP A 149 -24.39 14.00 11.74
C ASP A 149 -23.36 15.10 11.37
N LEU A 150 -22.14 14.77 10.98
CA LEU A 150 -21.14 15.76 10.62
C LEU A 150 -21.18 16.12 9.14
N THR A 151 -21.75 17.29 8.93
CA THR A 151 -21.84 18.14 7.76
C THR A 151 -20.64 18.13 6.81
N SER A 152 -20.96 18.01 5.52
CA SER A 152 -20.17 18.12 4.31
C SER A 152 -19.28 16.92 3.92
N CYS A 153 -19.57 16.39 2.74
CA CYS A 153 -18.93 15.20 2.14
C CYS A 153 -17.39 15.31 1.98
N GLN A 154 -16.84 16.51 1.90
CA GLN A 154 -15.40 16.73 1.76
C GLN A 154 -14.63 16.64 3.09
N VAL A 155 -15.22 17.13 4.17
CA VAL A 155 -14.62 17.06 5.52
C VAL A 155 -14.57 15.62 6.01
N GLY A 156 -15.65 14.84 5.81
CA GLY A 156 -15.68 13.42 6.16
C GLY A 156 -14.65 12.56 5.40
N LYS A 157 -14.37 12.87 4.14
CA LYS A 157 -13.33 12.18 3.36
C LYS A 157 -11.93 12.44 3.89
N LYS A 158 -11.64 13.67 4.29
CA LYS A 158 -10.33 14.05 4.83
C LYS A 158 -10.11 13.43 6.21
N LEU A 159 -11.12 13.49 7.08
CA LEU A 159 -11.08 12.90 8.42
C LEU A 159 -10.87 11.38 8.36
N ALA A 160 -11.59 10.65 7.50
CA ALA A 160 -11.42 9.21 7.35
C ALA A 160 -9.99 8.84 6.87
N ALA A 161 -9.40 9.58 5.93
CA ALA A 161 -8.03 9.34 5.49
C ALA A 161 -6.99 9.69 6.58
N GLU A 162 -7.24 10.71 7.38
CA GLU A 162 -6.41 11.07 8.53
C GLU A 162 -6.49 9.99 9.62
N GLU A 163 -7.66 9.46 9.89
CA GLU A 163 -7.87 8.40 10.87
C GLU A 163 -7.20 7.08 10.45
N VAL A 164 -7.30 6.70 9.16
CA VAL A 164 -6.53 5.56 8.63
C VAL A 164 -5.04 5.78 8.82
N SER A 165 -4.52 7.01 8.66
CA SER A 165 -3.09 7.33 8.75
C SER A 165 -2.52 7.22 10.16
N GLN A 166 -3.34 7.45 11.20
CA GLN A 166 -2.88 7.44 12.60
C GLN A 166 -2.29 6.09 13.02
N ASN A 167 -2.81 4.98 12.48
CA ASN A 167 -2.44 3.63 12.88
C ASN A 167 -1.50 2.91 11.89
N THR A 168 -1.15 3.53 10.76
CA THR A 168 -0.49 2.81 9.66
C THR A 168 0.91 3.31 9.31
N GLY A 169 1.31 4.48 9.80
CA GLY A 169 2.59 5.11 9.47
C GLY A 169 2.66 5.74 8.07
N ASP A 170 1.67 5.47 7.19
CA ASP A 170 1.54 6.12 5.88
C ASP A 170 0.79 7.44 6.01
N SER A 171 1.18 8.47 5.25
CA SER A 171 0.45 9.74 5.23
C SER A 171 -0.92 9.58 4.56
N SER A 172 -1.90 10.44 4.93
CA SER A 172 -3.24 10.45 4.32
C SER A 172 -3.18 10.54 2.78
N ARG A 173 -2.21 11.28 2.25
CA ARG A 173 -1.97 11.36 0.80
C ARG A 173 -1.52 10.03 0.21
N GLN A 174 -0.64 9.33 0.90
CA GLN A 174 -0.14 8.02 0.45
C GLN A 174 -1.26 6.97 0.51
N ILE A 175 -2.09 6.99 1.55
CA ILE A 175 -3.27 6.13 1.69
C ILE A 175 -4.23 6.30 0.50
N LEU A 176 -4.57 7.55 0.13
CA LEU A 176 -5.43 7.82 -1.02
C LEU A 176 -4.82 7.32 -2.34
N ARG A 177 -3.50 7.34 -2.48
CA ARG A 177 -2.81 6.76 -3.64
C ARG A 177 -2.91 5.24 -3.67
N TYR A 178 -2.76 4.56 -2.53
CA TYR A 178 -3.01 3.12 -2.44
C TYR A 178 -4.46 2.79 -2.78
N ILE A 179 -5.42 3.52 -2.21
CA ILE A 179 -6.85 3.31 -2.52
C ILE A 179 -7.11 3.44 -4.02
N HIS A 180 -6.47 4.40 -4.67
CA HIS A 180 -6.67 4.59 -6.12
C HIS A 180 -6.15 3.40 -6.95
N LEU A 181 -5.16 2.65 -6.47
CA LEU A 181 -4.68 1.44 -7.16
C LEU A 181 -5.74 0.35 -7.29
N THR A 182 -6.79 0.37 -6.47
CA THR A 182 -7.92 -0.57 -6.59
C THR A 182 -8.76 -0.36 -7.86
N GLU A 183 -8.53 0.72 -8.60
CA GLU A 183 -9.15 1.01 -9.90
C GLU A 183 -8.35 0.42 -11.08
N LEU A 184 -7.19 -0.21 -10.82
CA LEU A 184 -6.45 -0.94 -11.84
C LEU A 184 -7.16 -2.25 -12.20
N ILE A 185 -7.05 -2.64 -13.47
CA ILE A 185 -7.39 -4.01 -13.88
C ILE A 185 -6.45 -5.01 -13.20
N THR A 186 -6.92 -6.23 -13.01
CA THR A 186 -6.23 -7.26 -12.22
C THR A 186 -4.79 -7.49 -12.68
N GLU A 187 -4.58 -7.58 -13.98
CA GLU A 187 -3.28 -7.87 -14.59
C GLU A 187 -2.25 -6.74 -14.35
N LEU A 188 -2.68 -5.47 -14.38
CA LEU A 188 -1.80 -4.34 -14.07
C LEU A 188 -1.49 -4.26 -12.56
N LEU A 189 -2.44 -4.64 -11.73
CA LEU A 189 -2.24 -4.70 -10.29
C LEU A 189 -1.27 -5.82 -9.91
N GLU A 190 -1.35 -6.98 -10.56
CA GLU A 190 -0.40 -8.08 -10.42
C GLU A 190 1.02 -7.65 -10.84
N LEU A 191 1.16 -6.93 -11.96
CA LEU A 191 2.46 -6.36 -12.35
C LEU A 191 3.04 -5.38 -11.31
N ALA A 192 2.16 -4.65 -10.60
CA ALA A 192 2.59 -3.78 -9.52
C ALA A 192 3.04 -4.59 -8.28
N ASP A 193 2.35 -5.68 -7.94
CA ASP A 193 2.74 -6.60 -6.85
C ASP A 193 4.08 -7.28 -7.14
N GLU A 194 4.31 -7.66 -8.39
CA GLU A 194 5.58 -8.23 -8.86
C GLU A 194 6.71 -7.19 -8.99
N LYS A 195 6.45 -5.92 -8.71
CA LYS A 195 7.37 -4.78 -8.86
C LYS A 195 7.84 -4.54 -10.31
N LYS A 196 7.17 -5.15 -11.29
CA LYS A 196 7.39 -4.88 -12.71
C LYS A 196 6.82 -3.54 -13.13
N LEU A 197 5.65 -3.15 -12.58
CA LEU A 197 5.09 -1.81 -12.74
C LEU A 197 5.39 -0.98 -11.48
N PRO A 198 6.22 0.09 -11.57
CA PRO A 198 6.56 0.91 -10.41
C PRO A 198 5.32 1.57 -9.79
N PHE A 199 5.26 1.63 -8.46
CA PHE A 199 4.12 2.17 -7.71
C PHE A 199 3.63 3.53 -8.22
N ASN A 200 4.55 4.47 -8.46
CA ASN A 200 4.18 5.81 -8.92
C ASN A 200 3.54 5.80 -10.31
N THR A 201 4.05 4.97 -11.21
CA THR A 201 3.49 4.76 -12.55
C THR A 201 2.12 4.08 -12.46
N ALA A 202 1.99 3.04 -11.64
CA ALA A 202 0.72 2.34 -11.39
C ALA A 202 -0.38 3.30 -10.90
N VAL A 203 -0.03 4.23 -9.98
CA VAL A 203 -0.98 5.27 -9.51
C VAL A 203 -1.42 6.19 -10.64
N GLU A 204 -0.55 6.59 -11.57
CA GLU A 204 -0.98 7.44 -12.69
C GLU A 204 -1.83 6.66 -13.69
N VAL A 205 -1.48 5.38 -13.96
CA VAL A 205 -2.24 4.47 -14.83
C VAL A 205 -3.62 4.16 -14.26
N SER A 206 -3.76 4.07 -12.93
CA SER A 206 -5.07 3.79 -12.30
C SER A 206 -6.14 4.87 -12.55
N TYR A 207 -5.76 6.03 -13.07
CA TYR A 207 -6.72 7.07 -13.49
C TYR A 207 -7.26 6.86 -14.89
N LEU A 208 -6.73 5.93 -15.67
CA LEU A 208 -7.24 5.56 -16.99
C LEU A 208 -8.52 4.72 -16.84
N ARG A 209 -9.38 4.74 -17.85
CA ARG A 209 -10.55 3.86 -17.91
C ARG A 209 -10.12 2.41 -18.11
N SER A 210 -10.95 1.45 -17.73
CA SER A 210 -10.63 0.02 -17.84
C SER A 210 -10.25 -0.38 -19.26
N GLU A 211 -10.92 0.14 -20.27
CA GLU A 211 -10.62 -0.12 -21.67
C GLU A 211 -9.25 0.43 -22.09
N GLU A 212 -8.90 1.63 -21.62
CA GLU A 212 -7.61 2.26 -21.87
C GLU A 212 -6.46 1.51 -21.17
N GLN A 213 -6.73 1.01 -19.98
CA GLN A 213 -5.78 0.14 -19.25
C GLN A 213 -5.52 -1.17 -20.00
N GLN A 214 -6.57 -1.77 -20.63
CA GLN A 214 -6.42 -2.97 -21.45
C GLN A 214 -5.57 -2.69 -22.69
N ILE A 215 -5.81 -1.57 -23.39
CA ILE A 215 -5.00 -1.16 -24.54
C ILE A 215 -3.55 -0.93 -24.12
N LEU A 216 -3.33 -0.27 -22.99
CA LEU A 216 -1.97 -0.06 -22.45
C LEU A 216 -1.29 -1.38 -22.10
N LEU A 217 -1.99 -2.32 -21.45
CA LEU A 217 -1.48 -3.64 -21.12
C LEU A 217 -1.07 -4.42 -22.38
N GLN A 218 -1.92 -4.38 -23.42
CA GLN A 218 -1.59 -4.98 -24.72
C GLN A 218 -0.34 -4.35 -25.34
N TYR A 219 -0.24 -3.02 -25.29
CA TYR A 219 0.94 -2.30 -25.76
C TYR A 219 2.21 -2.71 -25.00
N MET A 220 2.15 -2.72 -23.68
CA MET A 220 3.27 -3.16 -22.82
C MET A 220 3.73 -4.58 -23.15
N SER A 221 2.78 -5.49 -23.40
CA SER A 221 3.08 -6.89 -23.75
C SER A 221 3.73 -7.02 -25.12
N ASN A 222 3.25 -6.27 -26.12
CA ASN A 222 3.74 -6.31 -27.50
C ASN A 222 5.16 -5.74 -27.63
N HIS A 223 5.48 -4.72 -26.85
CA HIS A 223 6.76 -4.01 -26.91
C HIS A 223 7.72 -4.38 -25.78
N ASN A 224 7.30 -5.28 -24.87
CA ASN A 224 8.05 -5.67 -23.66
C ASN A 224 8.60 -4.45 -22.90
N MET A 225 7.77 -3.44 -22.72
CA MET A 225 8.13 -2.19 -22.06
C MET A 225 7.09 -1.77 -21.04
N VAL A 226 7.51 -0.97 -20.08
CA VAL A 226 6.65 -0.36 -19.06
C VAL A 226 6.77 1.15 -19.19
N PRO A 227 5.64 1.90 -19.22
CA PRO A 227 5.70 3.34 -19.35
C PRO A 227 6.43 3.98 -18.17
N SER A 228 7.24 4.97 -18.45
CA SER A 228 7.85 5.82 -17.42
C SER A 228 6.77 6.64 -16.71
N MET A 229 7.12 7.18 -15.53
CA MET A 229 6.19 8.06 -14.78
C MET A 229 5.76 9.29 -15.60
N LYS A 230 6.65 9.81 -16.47
CA LYS A 230 6.35 10.95 -17.34
C LYS A 230 5.31 10.57 -18.39
N GLN A 231 5.53 9.45 -19.08
CA GLN A 231 4.59 8.90 -20.07
C GLN A 231 3.23 8.59 -19.44
N ALA A 232 3.20 7.95 -18.28
CA ALA A 232 1.96 7.65 -17.55
C ALA A 232 1.15 8.93 -17.20
N LYS A 233 1.83 10.01 -16.80
CA LYS A 233 1.18 11.31 -16.58
C LYS A 233 0.63 11.93 -17.85
N GLU A 234 1.34 11.80 -18.96
CA GLU A 234 0.91 12.30 -20.26
C GLU A 234 -0.31 11.51 -20.77
N LEU A 235 -0.27 10.17 -20.69
CA LEU A 235 -1.43 9.32 -20.97
C LEU A 235 -2.65 9.73 -20.15
N LYS A 236 -2.48 9.89 -18.82
CA LYS A 236 -3.56 10.37 -17.94
C LYS A 236 -4.10 11.75 -18.34
N GLN A 237 -3.25 12.65 -18.78
CA GLN A 237 -3.69 13.99 -19.19
C GLN A 237 -4.55 13.92 -20.46
N ILE A 238 -4.14 13.15 -21.47
CA ILE A 238 -4.89 12.96 -22.71
C ILE A 238 -6.20 12.20 -22.42
N ALA A 239 -6.17 11.17 -21.58
CA ALA A 239 -7.35 10.41 -21.18
C ALA A 239 -8.47 11.24 -20.53
N LYS A 240 -8.17 12.43 -20.01
CA LYS A 240 -9.18 13.37 -19.49
C LYS A 240 -9.95 14.09 -20.59
N GLU A 241 -9.33 14.29 -21.74
CA GLU A 241 -9.87 15.07 -22.85
C GLU A 241 -10.52 14.17 -23.90
N GLN A 242 -9.94 13.01 -24.15
CA GLN A 242 -10.41 12.05 -25.13
C GLN A 242 -10.07 10.61 -24.72
N MET A 243 -10.70 9.62 -25.36
CA MET A 243 -10.38 8.22 -25.16
C MET A 243 -9.04 7.87 -25.82
N LEU A 244 -8.14 7.22 -25.08
CA LEU A 244 -6.85 6.79 -25.59
C LEU A 244 -6.98 5.66 -26.61
N THR A 245 -6.33 5.82 -27.74
CA THR A 245 -6.16 4.79 -28.76
C THR A 245 -4.79 4.16 -28.68
N TYR A 246 -4.62 2.98 -29.30
CA TYR A 246 -3.32 2.32 -29.38
C TYR A 246 -2.24 3.20 -30.04
N SER A 247 -2.61 3.96 -31.09
CA SER A 247 -1.70 4.86 -31.80
C SER A 247 -1.19 6.01 -30.92
N GLU A 248 -2.05 6.56 -30.06
CA GLU A 248 -1.65 7.62 -29.13
C GLU A 248 -0.74 7.11 -28.04
N ILE A 249 -1.01 5.90 -27.52
CA ILE A 249 -0.12 5.24 -26.56
C ILE A 249 1.25 4.99 -27.21
N ASP A 250 1.28 4.52 -28.46
CA ASP A 250 2.50 4.29 -29.20
C ASP A 250 3.31 5.58 -29.38
N GLN A 251 2.66 6.68 -29.82
CA GLN A 251 3.31 7.98 -29.96
C GLN A 251 3.93 8.48 -28.65
N ILE A 252 3.23 8.33 -27.53
CA ILE A 252 3.72 8.77 -26.21
C ILE A 252 4.86 7.88 -25.71
N CYS A 253 4.75 6.58 -25.91
CA CYS A 253 5.70 5.61 -25.43
C CYS A 253 6.95 5.50 -26.32
N MET A 254 6.79 5.65 -27.66
CA MET A 254 7.90 5.68 -28.61
C MET A 254 8.61 7.04 -28.67
N ASN A 255 7.96 8.14 -28.33
CA ASN A 255 8.66 9.38 -28.07
C ASN A 255 9.58 9.14 -26.86
N GLU A 256 10.76 8.59 -27.15
CA GLU A 256 11.88 8.71 -26.23
C GLU A 256 11.93 10.18 -25.85
N SER A 257 11.63 10.48 -24.58
CA SER A 257 12.08 11.74 -24.06
C SER A 257 13.54 11.76 -24.43
N THR A 258 13.94 12.67 -25.32
CA THR A 258 15.32 13.11 -25.40
C THR A 258 15.65 13.46 -23.97
N GLU A 259 16.13 12.48 -23.21
CA GLU A 259 16.73 12.73 -21.93
C GLU A 259 17.82 13.73 -22.27
N LYS A 260 17.53 14.98 -21.94
CA LYS A 260 18.60 15.98 -21.90
C LYS A 260 19.58 15.37 -20.92
N VAL A 261 20.64 14.76 -21.47
CA VAL A 261 21.75 14.24 -20.67
C VAL A 261 22.24 15.42 -19.82
N GLN A 262 21.73 15.52 -18.61
CA GLN A 262 22.16 16.54 -17.67
C GLN A 262 23.40 16.00 -16.97
N VAL A 263 24.56 16.37 -17.47
CA VAL A 263 25.81 16.16 -16.76
C VAL A 263 25.91 17.20 -15.66
N GLN A 264 25.60 16.82 -14.42
CA GLN A 264 25.82 17.68 -13.26
C GLN A 264 27.24 17.51 -12.75
N ILE A 265 28.07 18.51 -12.98
CA ILE A 265 29.43 18.53 -12.42
C ILE A 265 29.37 19.34 -11.10
N PRO A 266 29.72 18.72 -9.94
CA PRO A 266 29.70 19.44 -8.67
C PRO A 266 30.60 20.69 -8.73
N ALA A 267 30.10 21.85 -8.32
CA ALA A 267 30.81 23.11 -8.35
C ALA A 267 32.17 23.02 -7.63
N LYS A 268 32.31 22.18 -6.61
CA LYS A 268 33.55 21.91 -5.89
C LYS A 268 34.64 21.28 -6.77
N LYS A 269 34.26 20.45 -7.76
CA LYS A 269 35.20 19.90 -8.75
C LYS A 269 35.58 20.90 -9.83
N LEU A 270 34.64 21.73 -10.28
CA LEU A 270 34.91 22.77 -11.27
C LEU A 270 35.84 23.84 -10.73
N LYS A 271 35.71 24.26 -9.47
CA LYS A 271 36.59 25.27 -8.83
C LYS A 271 38.07 24.85 -8.78
N GLN A 272 38.41 23.58 -8.95
CA GLN A 272 39.81 23.14 -9.02
C GLN A 272 40.50 23.47 -10.35
N TYR A 273 39.73 23.74 -11.40
CA TYR A 273 40.22 23.99 -12.76
C TYR A 273 40.02 25.43 -13.22
N PHE A 274 39.28 26.24 -12.47
CA PHE A 274 38.99 27.63 -12.82
C PHE A 274 39.49 28.60 -11.73
N PRO A 275 39.98 29.79 -12.13
CA PRO A 275 40.31 30.84 -11.17
C PRO A 275 39.10 31.25 -10.32
N GLU A 276 39.34 31.66 -9.07
CA GLU A 276 38.28 32.08 -8.14
C GLU A 276 37.44 33.27 -8.64
N SER A 277 37.97 34.04 -9.55
CA SER A 277 37.31 35.20 -10.18
C SER A 277 36.28 34.85 -11.25
N TYR A 278 36.25 33.58 -11.69
CA TYR A 278 35.33 33.17 -12.78
C TYR A 278 33.92 33.03 -12.29
N SER A 279 32.98 33.70 -12.96
CA SER A 279 31.54 33.50 -12.78
C SER A 279 31.07 32.17 -13.38
N LYS A 280 29.89 31.69 -12.96
CA LYS A 280 29.28 30.46 -13.50
C LYS A 280 29.16 30.51 -15.03
N ALA A 281 28.73 31.62 -15.58
CA ALA A 281 28.58 31.81 -17.02
C ALA A 281 29.91 31.70 -17.78
N GLN A 282 30.97 32.27 -17.23
CA GLN A 282 32.32 32.18 -17.82
C GLN A 282 32.87 30.75 -17.76
N MET A 283 32.61 30.01 -16.70
CA MET A 283 32.97 28.59 -16.61
C MET A 283 32.23 27.73 -17.65
N GLU A 284 30.93 27.97 -17.83
CA GLU A 284 30.12 27.30 -18.84
C GLU A 284 30.63 27.61 -20.26
N GLU A 285 30.95 28.81 -20.57
CA GLU A 285 31.48 29.23 -21.88
C GLU A 285 32.80 28.53 -22.22
N VAL A 286 33.73 28.46 -21.28
CA VAL A 286 35.01 27.76 -21.48
C VAL A 286 34.77 26.25 -21.66
N ILE A 287 33.86 25.62 -20.91
CA ILE A 287 33.53 24.21 -21.06
C ILE A 287 32.98 23.96 -22.45
N PHE A 288 32.05 24.79 -22.93
CA PHE A 288 31.48 24.63 -24.28
C PHE A 288 32.53 24.80 -25.37
N MET A 289 33.45 25.78 -25.25
CA MET A 289 34.56 25.92 -26.20
C MET A 289 35.47 24.68 -26.24
N LEU A 290 35.81 24.12 -25.08
CA LEU A 290 36.62 22.91 -25.01
C LEU A 290 35.89 21.69 -25.61
N LEU A 291 34.61 21.54 -25.36
CA LEU A 291 33.79 20.46 -25.95
C LEU A 291 33.67 20.63 -27.46
N ALA A 292 33.47 21.84 -27.98
CA ALA A 292 33.44 22.10 -29.41
C ALA A 292 34.76 21.72 -30.08
N SER A 293 35.91 22.17 -29.50
CA SER A 293 37.23 21.84 -30.03
C SER A 293 37.59 20.34 -29.94
N TRP A 294 37.01 19.64 -28.98
CA TRP A 294 37.16 18.20 -28.85
C TRP A 294 36.33 17.45 -29.90
N ALA A 295 35.10 17.92 -30.15
CA ALA A 295 34.22 17.33 -31.17
C ALA A 295 34.79 17.47 -32.60
N GLU A 296 35.46 18.57 -32.92
CA GLU A 296 36.12 18.78 -34.22
C GLU A 296 37.36 17.87 -34.46
N LYS A 297 37.85 17.23 -33.40
CA LYS A 297 39.05 16.35 -33.48
C LYS A 297 38.67 14.87 -33.53
N GLN A 298 37.39 14.55 -33.48
CA GLN A 298 36.88 13.18 -33.69
C GLN A 298 36.38 12.96 -35.10
#